data_567bb2c1d8925b0dbb50a537a6af2434
#
_entry.id   567bb2c1d8925b0dbb50a537a6af2434
#
_cell.length_a   1.000
_cell.length_b   1.000
_cell.length_c   1.000
_cell.angle_alpha   90.00
_cell.angle_beta   90.00
_cell.angle_gamma   90.00
#
_symmetry.space_group_name_H-M   'P 1'
#
loop_
_entity.id
_entity.type
_entity.pdbx_description
1 polymer ?
#
loop_
_entity_poly.entity_id
_entity_poly.type
_entity_poly.pdbx_seq_one_letter_code
_entity_poly.pdbx_strand_id
1 'polypeptide(L)'
;MRYVMVTGPMGAGKSTFMRSLPKPWGDFVTPEDVPDMLLDYACELKNLMFYEIDAPTATGKVWIEWLKTADLQIVIANGLNKPDNHFIELWNYLKQNTPNIDKIIILNRVTEIKGNWANYSDEKILCVGLGETIDEETAIASENDILAVVNYIKERYG
;
A
#
# COMPACT_ATOMS: atom_id res chain seq x y z
N MET A 1 -6.93 0.52 17.61
CA MET A 1 -6.15 0.01 16.47
C MET A 1 -6.76 0.50 15.18
N ARG A 2 -5.97 1.17 14.37
CA ARG A 2 -6.36 1.60 13.02
C ARG A 2 -5.76 0.65 12.00
N TYR A 3 -6.52 0.31 11.00
CA TYR A 3 -6.09 -0.63 9.97
C TYR A 3 -5.72 0.10 8.69
N VAL A 4 -4.50 -0.14 8.21
CA VAL A 4 -3.95 0.44 6.98
C VAL A 4 -3.76 -0.69 5.98
N MET A 5 -4.60 -0.73 4.98
CA MET A 5 -4.52 -1.73 3.91
C MET A 5 -3.51 -1.28 2.86
N VAL A 6 -2.63 -2.19 2.47
CA VAL A 6 -1.65 -1.97 1.40
C VAL A 6 -1.94 -2.93 0.26
N THR A 7 -2.24 -2.40 -0.90
CA THR A 7 -2.51 -3.19 -2.09
C THR A 7 -1.87 -2.54 -3.32
N GLY A 8 -2.02 -3.13 -4.47
CA GLY A 8 -1.50 -2.61 -5.73
C GLY A 8 -1.39 -3.71 -6.77
N PRO A 9 -1.12 -3.35 -8.03
CA PRO A 9 -0.90 -4.32 -9.09
C PRO A 9 0.29 -5.23 -8.79
N MET A 10 0.30 -6.40 -9.43
CA MET A 10 1.45 -7.30 -9.34
C MET A 10 2.73 -6.59 -9.81
N GLY A 11 3.81 -6.76 -9.07
CA GLY A 11 5.10 -6.13 -9.40
C GLY A 11 5.22 -4.65 -9.00
N ALA A 12 4.23 -4.09 -8.32
CA ALA A 12 4.26 -2.69 -7.89
C ALA A 12 5.22 -2.40 -6.73
N GLY A 13 5.66 -3.44 -6.02
CA GLY A 13 6.56 -3.27 -4.88
C GLY A 13 5.88 -3.28 -3.52
N LYS A 14 4.72 -3.92 -3.40
CA LYS A 14 4.00 -4.04 -2.12
C LYS A 14 4.84 -4.69 -1.04
N SER A 15 5.42 -5.84 -1.34
CA SER A 15 6.27 -6.58 -0.39
C SER A 15 7.52 -5.78 -0.02
N THR A 16 8.10 -5.08 -0.99
CA THR A 16 9.25 -4.20 -0.74
C THR A 16 8.87 -3.08 0.23
N PHE A 17 7.71 -2.46 0.03
CA PHE A 17 7.20 -1.45 0.94
C PHE A 17 7.02 -2.01 2.34
N MET A 18 6.35 -3.16 2.47
CA MET A 18 6.09 -3.78 3.76
C MET A 18 7.37 -4.16 4.50
N ARG A 19 8.36 -4.70 3.79
CA ARG A 19 9.66 -5.05 4.36
C ARG A 19 10.48 -3.83 4.80
N SER A 20 10.18 -2.68 4.24
CA SER A 20 10.90 -1.43 4.53
C SER A 20 10.30 -0.65 5.71
N LEU A 21 9.20 -1.12 6.28
CA LEU A 21 8.59 -0.47 7.44
C LEU A 21 9.54 -0.53 8.65
N PRO A 22 9.52 0.49 9.55
CA PRO A 22 10.48 0.60 10.64
C PRO A 22 10.51 -0.59 11.61
N LYS A 23 9.40 -1.28 11.77
CA LYS A 23 9.35 -2.49 12.58
C LYS A 23 9.30 -3.68 11.63
N PRO A 24 10.35 -4.51 11.60
CA PRO A 24 10.31 -5.70 10.76
C PRO A 24 9.12 -6.56 11.14
N TRP A 25 8.39 -6.93 10.14
CA TRP A 25 7.32 -7.89 10.28
C TRP A 25 7.97 -9.28 10.33
N GLY A 26 8.20 -9.76 11.52
CA GLY A 26 8.75 -11.10 11.71
C GLY A 26 7.67 -12.11 12.01
N ASP A 27 6.62 -11.66 12.62
CA ASP A 27 5.54 -12.51 13.06
C ASP A 27 4.24 -12.11 12.40
N PHE A 28 3.57 -13.09 11.86
CA PHE A 28 2.24 -12.94 11.31
C PHE A 28 1.28 -12.54 12.42
N VAL A 29 0.80 -11.32 12.38
CA VAL A 29 -0.31 -10.91 13.22
C VAL A 29 -1.52 -10.82 12.33
N THR A 30 -2.38 -11.83 12.39
CA THR A 30 -3.66 -11.80 11.69
C THR A 30 -4.66 -11.09 12.57
N PRO A 31 -5.25 -9.96 12.11
CA PRO A 31 -6.35 -9.35 12.83
C PRO A 31 -7.49 -10.37 13.00
N GLU A 32 -8.12 -10.39 14.16
CA GLU A 32 -9.13 -11.41 14.51
C GLU A 32 -10.28 -11.52 13.51
N ASP A 33 -10.64 -10.40 12.86
CA ASP A 33 -11.79 -10.33 11.97
C ASP A 33 -11.45 -10.62 10.50
N VAL A 34 -10.25 -11.10 10.23
CA VAL A 34 -9.76 -11.14 8.86
C VAL A 34 -9.34 -12.56 8.49
N PRO A 35 -9.92 -13.18 7.44
CA PRO A 35 -9.57 -14.52 7.03
C PRO A 35 -8.09 -14.64 6.63
N ASP A 36 -7.36 -15.55 7.28
CA ASP A 36 -5.93 -15.77 7.13
C ASP A 36 -5.47 -15.91 5.67
N MET A 37 -6.30 -16.50 4.84
CA MET A 37 -5.95 -16.82 3.46
C MET A 37 -5.76 -15.59 2.55
N LEU A 38 -6.11 -14.40 3.02
CA LEU A 38 -5.99 -13.17 2.23
C LEU A 38 -4.83 -12.29 2.62
N LEU A 39 -4.17 -12.59 3.74
CA LEU A 39 -3.04 -11.80 4.22
C LEU A 39 -1.73 -12.43 3.80
N ASP A 40 -0.97 -11.68 3.02
CA ASP A 40 0.41 -12.07 2.73
C ASP A 40 1.33 -11.62 3.86
N TYR A 41 1.16 -10.37 4.32
CA TYR A 41 2.02 -9.79 5.36
C TYR A 41 1.24 -8.80 6.22
N ALA A 42 1.63 -8.72 7.49
CA ALA A 42 1.12 -7.72 8.41
C ALA A 42 2.25 -7.12 9.25
N CYS A 43 2.12 -5.87 9.62
CA CYS A 43 3.10 -5.16 10.45
C CYS A 43 2.37 -4.23 11.41
N GLU A 44 2.59 -4.40 12.70
CA GLU A 44 2.02 -3.54 13.73
C GLU A 44 3.01 -2.44 14.12
N LEU A 45 2.59 -1.19 14.00
CA LEU A 45 3.34 -0.01 14.42
C LEU A 45 2.50 0.80 15.40
N LYS A 46 2.72 0.60 16.69
CA LYS A 46 1.93 1.26 17.74
C LYS A 46 0.43 0.97 17.57
N ASN A 47 -0.34 1.99 17.24
CA ASN A 47 -1.79 1.88 17.06
C ASN A 47 -2.21 1.66 15.61
N LEU A 48 -1.25 1.37 14.73
CA LEU A 48 -1.49 1.14 13.32
C LEU A 48 -1.15 -0.29 12.95
N MET A 49 -2.07 -0.95 12.29
CA MET A 49 -1.83 -2.28 11.71
C MET A 49 -1.78 -2.15 10.19
N PHE A 50 -0.59 -2.31 9.62
CA PHE A 50 -0.40 -2.39 8.18
C PHE A 50 -0.57 -3.83 7.75
N TYR A 51 -1.35 -4.07 6.71
CA TYR A 51 -1.50 -5.41 6.15
C TYR A 51 -1.53 -5.35 4.63
N GLU A 52 -0.89 -6.33 4.01
CA GLU A 52 -0.79 -6.44 2.56
C GLU A 52 -1.89 -7.36 2.04
N ILE A 53 -2.58 -6.92 1.01
CA ILE A 53 -3.56 -7.73 0.29
C ILE A 53 -3.18 -7.72 -1.19
N ASP A 54 -3.13 -8.88 -1.81
CA ASP A 54 -2.97 -8.97 -3.24
C ASP A 54 -4.18 -8.36 -3.95
N ALA A 55 -3.91 -7.68 -5.07
CA ALA A 55 -4.98 -7.19 -5.91
C ALA A 55 -5.87 -8.36 -6.35
N PRO A 56 -7.18 -8.26 -6.17
CA PRO A 56 -8.05 -9.38 -6.45
C PRO A 56 -8.10 -9.67 -7.94
N THR A 57 -7.90 -10.92 -8.26
CA THR A 57 -8.16 -11.43 -9.60
C THR A 57 -9.59 -11.92 -9.74
N ALA A 58 -10.22 -12.20 -8.61
CA ALA A 58 -11.62 -12.59 -8.54
C ALA A 58 -12.20 -11.95 -7.29
N THR A 59 -13.17 -11.11 -7.48
CA THR A 59 -13.84 -10.40 -6.42
C THR A 59 -14.80 -11.31 -5.68
N GLY A 60 -14.31 -12.03 -4.70
CA GLY A 60 -15.20 -12.69 -3.76
C GLY A 60 -15.71 -11.71 -2.71
N LYS A 61 -16.84 -12.03 -2.08
CA LYS A 61 -17.39 -11.26 -0.96
C LYS A 61 -16.38 -11.02 0.15
N VAL A 62 -15.47 -11.96 0.34
CA VAL A 62 -14.45 -11.94 1.38
C VAL A 62 -13.49 -10.75 1.18
N TRP A 63 -13.12 -10.47 -0.06
CA TRP A 63 -12.22 -9.37 -0.37
C TRP A 63 -12.87 -8.01 -0.10
N ILE A 64 -14.14 -7.85 -0.45
CA ILE A 64 -14.90 -6.62 -0.17
C ILE A 64 -15.02 -6.36 1.32
N GLU A 65 -15.28 -7.38 2.12
CA GLU A 65 -15.31 -7.27 3.58
C GLU A 65 -14.00 -6.73 4.14
N TRP A 66 -12.90 -7.20 3.60
CA TRP A 66 -11.56 -6.76 3.96
C TRP A 66 -11.32 -5.30 3.64
N LEU A 67 -11.72 -4.87 2.46
CA LEU A 67 -11.59 -3.48 2.05
C LEU A 67 -12.31 -2.55 3.01
N LYS A 68 -13.49 -2.95 3.46
CA LYS A 68 -14.33 -2.14 4.34
C LYS A 68 -13.79 -2.04 5.76
N THR A 69 -12.90 -2.92 6.16
CA THR A 69 -12.30 -2.93 7.49
C THR A 69 -11.21 -1.86 7.63
N ALA A 70 -10.63 -1.42 6.53
CA ALA A 70 -9.52 -0.47 6.56
C ALA A 70 -10.00 0.95 6.93
N ASP A 71 -9.18 1.64 7.71
CA ASP A 71 -9.33 3.07 7.97
C ASP A 71 -8.64 3.90 6.89
N LEU A 72 -7.62 3.32 6.25
CA LEU A 72 -6.88 3.91 5.15
C LEU A 72 -6.51 2.83 4.16
N GLN A 73 -6.63 3.14 2.87
CA GLN A 73 -6.21 2.26 1.79
C GLN A 73 -5.02 2.87 1.07
N ILE A 74 -3.92 2.13 1.02
CA ILE A 74 -2.73 2.51 0.26
C ILE A 74 -2.68 1.66 -1.01
N VAL A 75 -2.60 2.31 -2.16
CA VAL A 75 -2.41 1.65 -3.44
C VAL A 75 -1.01 1.97 -3.94
N ILE A 76 -0.16 0.95 -4.01
CA ILE A 76 1.22 1.10 -4.47
C ILE A 76 1.28 0.83 -5.97
N ALA A 77 1.98 1.69 -6.69
CA ALA A 77 2.22 1.54 -8.11
C ALA A 77 3.69 1.78 -8.43
N ASN A 78 4.16 1.23 -9.55
CA ASN A 78 5.49 1.50 -10.05
C ASN A 78 5.50 2.88 -10.71
N GLY A 79 6.13 3.85 -10.06
CA GLY A 79 6.19 5.23 -10.54
C GLY A 79 7.03 5.44 -11.79
N LEU A 80 7.86 4.46 -12.18
CA LEU A 80 8.66 4.53 -13.40
C LEU A 80 7.82 4.34 -14.66
N ASN A 81 6.67 3.69 -14.53
CA ASN A 81 5.76 3.40 -15.64
C ASN A 81 4.53 4.29 -15.55
N LYS A 82 3.86 4.50 -16.67
CA LYS A 82 2.54 5.14 -16.67
C LYS A 82 1.53 4.25 -15.93
N PRO A 83 0.41 4.82 -15.42
CA PRO A 83 -0.67 4.01 -14.88
C PRO A 83 -1.13 2.98 -15.91
N ASP A 84 -1.07 1.70 -15.55
CA ASP A 84 -1.51 0.63 -16.43
C ASP A 84 -2.97 0.25 -16.16
N ASN A 85 -3.50 -0.68 -16.98
CA ASN A 85 -4.89 -1.10 -16.84
C ASN A 85 -5.16 -1.78 -15.49
N HIS A 86 -4.20 -2.51 -14.95
CA HIS A 86 -4.35 -3.16 -13.64
C HIS A 86 -4.51 -2.14 -12.52
N PHE A 87 -3.69 -1.07 -12.55
CA PHE A 87 -3.84 0.01 -11.59
C PHE A 87 -5.19 0.71 -11.75
N ILE A 88 -5.55 1.06 -12.97
CA ILE A 88 -6.78 1.80 -13.27
C ILE A 88 -8.01 1.01 -12.81
N GLU A 89 -8.06 -0.28 -13.12
CA GLU A 89 -9.16 -1.15 -12.69
C GLU A 89 -9.25 -1.27 -11.17
N LEU A 90 -8.13 -1.47 -10.52
CA LEU A 90 -8.06 -1.56 -9.05
C LEU A 90 -8.51 -0.25 -8.39
N TRP A 91 -7.98 0.88 -8.87
CA TRP A 91 -8.31 2.19 -8.33
C TRP A 91 -9.80 2.50 -8.46
N ASN A 92 -10.35 2.25 -9.65
CA ASN A 92 -11.77 2.46 -9.90
C ASN A 92 -12.64 1.53 -9.04
N TYR A 93 -12.22 0.29 -8.87
CA TYR A 93 -12.91 -0.67 -8.00
C TYR A 93 -12.96 -0.17 -6.56
N LEU A 94 -11.85 0.30 -6.01
CA LEU A 94 -11.79 0.84 -4.66
C LEU A 94 -12.67 2.09 -4.49
N LYS A 95 -12.63 2.98 -5.45
CA LYS A 95 -13.45 4.19 -5.42
C LYS A 95 -14.94 3.89 -5.52
N GLN A 96 -15.30 2.87 -6.27
CA GLN A 96 -16.69 2.47 -6.42
C GLN A 96 -17.25 1.75 -5.19
N ASN A 97 -16.47 0.86 -4.60
CA ASN A 97 -16.93 -0.02 -3.51
C ASN A 97 -16.66 0.53 -2.11
N THR A 98 -15.65 1.36 -1.95
CA THR A 98 -15.28 1.98 -0.67
C THR A 98 -15.01 3.47 -0.81
N PRO A 99 -16.01 4.25 -1.30
CA PRO A 99 -15.80 5.68 -1.58
C PRO A 99 -15.53 6.51 -0.33
N ASN A 100 -15.95 6.05 0.84
CA ASN A 100 -15.83 6.80 2.09
C ASN A 100 -14.54 6.48 2.86
N ILE A 101 -13.75 5.54 2.36
CA ILE A 101 -12.46 5.23 2.98
C ILE A 101 -11.37 6.04 2.31
N ASP A 102 -10.55 6.71 3.14
CA ASP A 102 -9.43 7.51 2.65
C ASP A 102 -8.43 6.65 1.87
N LYS A 103 -7.86 7.22 0.82
CA LYS A 103 -6.96 6.53 -0.08
C LYS A 103 -5.71 7.36 -0.34
N ILE A 104 -4.57 6.67 -0.44
CA ILE A 104 -3.30 7.25 -0.81
C ILE A 104 -2.71 6.41 -1.93
N ILE A 105 -2.19 7.07 -2.97
CA ILE A 105 -1.36 6.43 -3.98
C ILE A 105 0.10 6.58 -3.55
N ILE A 106 0.83 5.49 -3.50
CA ILE A 106 2.28 5.52 -3.31
C ILE A 106 2.95 5.12 -4.60
N LEU A 107 3.72 6.03 -5.18
CA LEU A 107 4.56 5.76 -6.34
C LEU A 107 5.91 5.25 -5.87
N ASN A 108 6.18 3.99 -6.14
CA ASN A 108 7.43 3.34 -5.78
C ASN A 108 8.50 3.61 -6.85
N ARG A 109 9.77 3.59 -6.44
CA ARG A 109 10.96 3.73 -7.29
C ARG A 109 11.17 5.13 -7.87
N VAL A 110 10.45 6.13 -7.41
CA VAL A 110 10.59 7.52 -7.86
C VAL A 110 10.58 8.46 -6.68
N THR A 111 11.17 9.64 -6.87
CA THR A 111 11.20 10.70 -5.86
C THR A 111 10.27 11.86 -6.21
N GLU A 112 9.69 11.83 -7.39
CA GLU A 112 8.74 12.86 -7.85
C GLU A 112 7.68 12.27 -8.76
N ILE A 113 6.56 12.97 -8.85
CA ILE A 113 5.44 12.56 -9.71
C ILE A 113 5.78 12.92 -11.16
N LYS A 114 5.71 11.92 -12.05
CA LYS A 114 6.07 12.09 -13.47
C LYS A 114 4.96 11.60 -14.39
N GLY A 115 4.94 12.20 -15.59
CA GLY A 115 4.11 11.72 -16.69
C GLY A 115 2.62 11.70 -16.36
N ASN A 116 1.96 10.64 -16.77
CA ASN A 116 0.50 10.49 -16.63
C ASN A 116 0.02 10.39 -15.18
N TRP A 117 0.92 10.19 -14.21
CA TRP A 117 0.55 10.23 -12.81
C TRP A 117 0.08 11.61 -12.37
N ALA A 118 0.47 12.66 -13.07
CA ALA A 118 -0.04 14.01 -12.83
C ALA A 118 -1.56 14.13 -13.03
N ASN A 119 -2.18 13.21 -13.78
CA ASN A 119 -3.63 13.18 -13.96
C ASN A 119 -4.38 12.79 -12.69
N TYR A 120 -3.67 12.26 -11.69
CA TYR A 120 -4.21 11.92 -10.37
C TYR A 120 -3.90 12.99 -9.33
N SER A 121 -3.62 14.24 -9.76
CA SER A 121 -3.23 15.32 -8.86
C SER A 121 -4.26 15.70 -7.80
N ASP A 122 -5.54 15.36 -8.03
CA ASP A 122 -6.59 15.57 -7.04
C ASP A 122 -6.55 14.53 -5.91
N GLU A 123 -5.79 13.47 -6.08
CA GLU A 123 -5.61 12.42 -5.08
C GLU A 123 -4.34 12.67 -4.27
N LYS A 124 -4.27 12.10 -3.08
CA LYS A 124 -3.03 12.16 -2.30
C LYS A 124 -2.02 11.15 -2.87
N ILE A 125 -0.89 11.69 -3.33
CA ILE A 125 0.20 10.88 -3.90
C ILE A 125 1.46 11.13 -3.10
N LEU A 126 2.11 10.05 -2.66
CA LEU A 126 3.41 10.09 -2.00
C LEU A 126 4.40 9.29 -2.84
N CYS A 127 5.65 9.74 -2.90
CA CYS A 127 6.70 9.06 -3.64
C CYS A 127 7.68 8.38 -2.68
N VAL A 128 8.09 7.16 -3.04
CA VAL A 128 9.06 6.39 -2.28
C VAL A 128 10.16 5.92 -3.25
N GLY A 129 11.33 6.51 -3.13
CA GLY A 129 12.48 6.15 -3.95
C GLY A 129 13.12 4.84 -3.52
N LEU A 130 14.09 4.38 -4.31
CA LEU A 130 14.90 3.21 -3.96
C LEU A 130 15.90 3.58 -2.87
N GLY A 131 16.04 2.69 -1.91
CA GLY A 131 17.12 2.73 -0.93
C GLY A 131 18.36 2.01 -1.44
N GLU A 132 19.30 1.74 -0.55
CA GLU A 132 20.45 0.91 -0.87
C GLU A 132 20.00 -0.51 -1.15
N THR A 133 20.50 -1.08 -2.25
CA THR A 133 20.19 -2.47 -2.61
C THR A 133 21.48 -3.28 -2.65
N ILE A 134 21.41 -4.52 -2.18
CA ILE A 134 22.51 -5.48 -2.30
C ILE A 134 22.44 -6.13 -3.67
N ASP A 135 21.24 -6.46 -4.12
CA ASP A 135 20.92 -6.97 -5.45
C ASP A 135 19.43 -6.69 -5.76
N GLU A 136 18.96 -7.08 -6.96
CA GLU A 136 17.58 -6.82 -7.37
C GLU A 136 16.55 -7.54 -6.50
N GLU A 137 16.91 -8.71 -5.96
CA GLU A 137 16.00 -9.52 -5.13
C GLU A 137 15.86 -8.94 -3.72
N THR A 138 16.89 -8.22 -3.26
CA THR A 138 16.91 -7.62 -1.93
C THR A 138 16.70 -6.11 -1.96
N ALA A 139 16.04 -5.62 -3.00
CA ALA A 139 15.71 -4.20 -3.12
C ALA A 139 14.87 -3.74 -1.94
N ILE A 140 15.25 -2.61 -1.36
CA ILE A 140 14.52 -1.95 -0.28
C ILE A 140 14.16 -0.53 -0.70
N ALA A 141 13.09 -0.01 -0.11
CA ALA A 141 12.70 1.38 -0.31
C ALA A 141 13.61 2.32 0.50
N SER A 142 13.70 3.57 0.07
CA SER A 142 14.43 4.59 0.81
C SER A 142 13.89 4.71 2.23
N GLU A 143 14.78 4.55 3.22
CA GLU A 143 14.42 4.63 4.63
C GLU A 143 13.79 5.98 4.99
N ASN A 144 14.36 7.07 4.49
CA ASN A 144 13.84 8.40 4.74
C ASN A 144 12.44 8.59 4.16
N ASP A 145 12.19 8.09 2.95
CA ASP A 145 10.90 8.19 2.30
C ASP A 145 9.85 7.34 3.02
N ILE A 146 10.21 6.14 3.46
CA ILE A 146 9.33 5.29 4.26
C ILE A 146 8.98 5.96 5.58
N LEU A 147 9.95 6.55 6.27
CA LEU A 147 9.69 7.27 7.51
C LEU A 147 8.75 8.46 7.29
N ALA A 148 8.91 9.17 6.19
CA ALA A 148 8.01 10.28 5.84
C ALA A 148 6.57 9.78 5.63
N VAL A 149 6.39 8.66 4.94
CA VAL A 149 5.08 8.05 4.72
C VAL A 149 4.47 7.62 6.06
N VAL A 150 5.24 6.90 6.88
CA VAL A 150 4.76 6.42 8.18
C VAL A 150 4.38 7.58 9.09
N ASN A 151 5.17 8.65 9.12
CA ASN A 151 4.86 9.83 9.93
C ASN A 151 3.60 10.53 9.43
N TYR A 152 3.43 10.66 8.12
CA TYR A 152 2.22 11.19 7.53
C TYR A 152 0.98 10.44 8.00
N ILE A 153 1.05 9.11 8.00
CA ILE A 153 -0.06 8.25 8.42
C ILE A 153 -0.30 8.37 9.93
N LYS A 154 0.76 8.36 10.73
CA LYS A 154 0.64 8.50 12.19
C LYS A 154 0.00 9.81 12.62
N GLU A 155 0.31 10.90 11.94
CA GLU A 155 -0.26 12.22 12.24
C GLU A 155 -1.76 12.27 12.01
N ARG A 156 -2.27 11.49 11.07
CA ARG A 156 -3.68 11.52 10.65
C ARG A 156 -4.53 10.41 11.22
N TYR A 157 -3.94 9.25 11.46
CA TYR A 157 -4.68 8.03 11.83
C TYR A 157 -4.17 7.37 13.11
N GLY A 158 -3.03 7.81 13.58
CA GLY A 158 -2.39 7.24 14.78
C GLY A 158 -2.96 7.65 16.12
#